data_c5037d3c809b8f5bdd68f7c2a97081e2
#
_entry.id   c5037d3c809b8f5bdd68f7c2a97081e2
#
_cell.length_a   1.000
_cell.length_b   1.000
_cell.length_c   1.000
_cell.angle_alpha   90.00
_cell.angle_beta   90.00
_cell.angle_gamma   90.00
#
_symmetry.space_group_name_H-M   'P 1'
#
loop_
_entity.id
_entity.type
_entity.pdbx_description
1 polymer ?
#
loop_
_entity_poly.entity_id
_entity_poly.type
_entity_poly.pdbx_seq_one_letter_code
_entity_poly.pdbx_strand_id
1 'polypeptide(L)'
;MKHNPFKIVDMFEETVADYTGAPYAVAVTSCTDALFLCCKYFDVGEVEIPAKTYLSVPQSIIHSGGTVKFTDDEWEGIYQLKPYPIYDSAKRFTSGMYNEGTHMCLSFHTKKHLPIGKGGMI
;
A
#
# COMPACT_ATOMS: atom_id res chain seq x y z
N MET A 1 5.78 -33.09 13.16
CA MET A 1 5.16 -32.04 12.32
C MET A 1 5.94 -30.75 12.48
N LYS A 2 6.40 -30.20 11.39
CA LYS A 2 7.13 -28.92 11.45
C LYS A 2 6.14 -27.78 11.69
N HIS A 3 6.41 -26.98 12.71
CA HIS A 3 5.65 -25.76 12.96
C HIS A 3 6.09 -24.65 11.99
N ASN A 4 5.12 -24.08 11.25
CA ASN A 4 5.37 -22.92 10.40
C ASN A 4 4.88 -21.67 11.15
N PRO A 5 5.81 -20.83 11.68
CA PRO A 5 5.42 -19.66 12.43
C PRO A 5 4.74 -18.58 11.57
N PHE A 6 4.85 -18.67 10.23
CA PHE A 6 4.25 -17.74 9.29
C PHE A 6 2.93 -18.20 8.71
N LYS A 7 2.40 -19.33 9.16
CA LYS A 7 1.14 -19.89 8.64
C LYS A 7 -0.04 -18.91 8.76
N ILE A 8 -0.14 -18.21 9.88
CA ILE A 8 -1.21 -17.23 10.11
C ILE A 8 -1.06 -16.06 9.12
N VAL A 9 0.16 -15.59 8.88
CA VAL A 9 0.44 -14.54 7.90
C VAL A 9 0.06 -15.00 6.49
N ASP A 10 0.44 -16.21 6.11
CA ASP A 10 0.09 -16.77 4.80
C ASP A 10 -1.44 -16.85 4.61
N MET A 11 -2.15 -17.29 5.63
CA MET A 11 -3.62 -17.37 5.61
C MET A 11 -4.24 -15.97 5.49
N PHE A 12 -3.69 -14.97 6.18
CA PHE A 12 -4.17 -13.60 6.09
C PHE A 12 -3.93 -13.01 4.71
N GLU A 13 -2.74 -13.22 4.14
CA GLU A 13 -2.42 -12.79 2.78
C GLU A 13 -3.39 -13.38 1.75
N GLU A 14 -3.65 -14.67 1.82
CA GLU A 14 -4.61 -15.36 0.94
C GLU A 14 -6.03 -14.79 1.11
N THR A 15 -6.45 -14.55 2.34
CA THR A 15 -7.78 -14.01 2.63
C THR A 15 -7.94 -12.59 2.07
N VAL A 16 -6.94 -11.75 2.22
CA VAL A 16 -6.97 -10.38 1.68
C VAL A 16 -6.95 -10.41 0.16
N ALA A 17 -6.12 -11.25 -0.45
CA ALA A 17 -6.09 -11.43 -1.90
C ALA A 17 -7.47 -11.84 -2.44
N ASP A 18 -8.10 -12.84 -1.83
CA ASP A 18 -9.43 -13.30 -2.23
C ASP A 18 -10.49 -12.21 -2.07
N TYR A 19 -10.47 -11.50 -0.95
CA TYR A 19 -11.44 -10.44 -0.67
C TYR A 19 -11.33 -9.26 -1.66
N THR A 20 -10.12 -8.84 -1.98
CA THR A 20 -9.86 -7.71 -2.89
C THR A 20 -9.90 -8.10 -4.36
N GLY A 21 -9.77 -9.38 -4.67
CA GLY A 21 -9.66 -9.89 -6.04
C GLY A 21 -8.25 -9.84 -6.60
N ALA A 22 -7.25 -9.57 -5.77
CA ALA A 22 -5.85 -9.54 -6.19
C ALA A 22 -5.30 -10.96 -6.36
N PRO A 23 -4.39 -11.19 -7.33
CA PRO A 23 -3.75 -12.49 -7.49
C PRO A 23 -2.78 -12.82 -6.36
N TYR A 24 -2.21 -11.80 -5.73
CA TYR A 24 -1.24 -11.95 -4.63
C TYR A 24 -1.43 -10.85 -3.58
N ALA A 25 -1.05 -11.15 -2.35
CA ALA A 25 -0.98 -10.16 -1.28
C ALA A 25 0.23 -10.46 -0.40
N VAL A 26 0.99 -9.44 -0.04
CA VAL A 26 2.21 -9.56 0.77
C VAL A 26 2.06 -8.69 2.01
N ALA A 27 2.06 -9.31 3.18
CA ALA A 27 1.97 -8.60 4.46
C ALA A 27 3.28 -7.88 4.78
N VAL A 28 3.15 -6.66 5.25
CA VAL A 28 4.26 -5.80 5.67
C VAL A 28 3.93 -5.13 7.01
N THR A 29 4.86 -4.43 7.61
CA THR A 29 4.66 -3.87 8.95
C THR A 29 3.74 -2.64 8.97
N SER A 30 3.63 -1.94 7.84
CA SER A 30 2.78 -0.75 7.72
C SER A 30 2.55 -0.40 6.25
N CYS A 31 1.56 0.46 5.99
CA CYS A 31 1.36 1.02 4.64
C CYS A 31 2.55 1.88 4.20
N THR A 32 3.21 2.56 5.14
CA THR A 32 4.45 3.32 4.87
C THR A 32 5.53 2.41 4.31
N ASP A 33 5.74 1.25 4.91
CA ASP A 33 6.71 0.27 4.42
C ASP A 33 6.28 -0.31 3.07
N ALA A 34 4.97 -0.54 2.87
CA ALA A 34 4.44 -1.00 1.60
C ALA A 34 4.76 0.00 0.48
N LEU A 35 4.53 1.29 0.70
CA LEU A 35 4.84 2.35 -0.26
C LEU A 35 6.34 2.42 -0.54
N PHE A 36 7.16 2.36 0.50
CA PHE A 36 8.62 2.37 0.34
C PHE A 36 9.11 1.20 -0.51
N LEU A 37 8.62 -0.01 -0.25
CA LEU A 37 9.00 -1.20 -1.01
C LEU A 37 8.57 -1.11 -2.48
N CYS A 38 7.36 -0.63 -2.75
CA CYS A 38 6.90 -0.40 -4.11
C CYS A 38 7.76 0.63 -4.84
N CYS A 39 8.09 1.74 -4.19
CA CYS A 39 8.96 2.77 -4.76
C CYS A 39 10.36 2.23 -5.06
N LYS A 40 10.90 1.37 -4.20
CA LYS A 40 12.17 0.70 -4.43
C LYS A 40 12.09 -0.27 -5.61
N TYR A 41 11.03 -1.06 -5.65
CA TYR A 41 10.83 -2.05 -6.72
C TYR A 41 10.78 -1.39 -8.10
N PHE A 42 10.09 -0.27 -8.23
CA PHE A 42 9.97 0.46 -9.48
C PHE A 42 11.13 1.42 -9.75
N ASP A 43 12.05 1.58 -8.80
CA ASP A 43 13.17 2.53 -8.90
C ASP A 43 12.67 3.92 -9.32
N VAL A 44 11.72 4.46 -8.55
CA VAL A 44 10.99 5.66 -8.92
C VAL A 44 11.91 6.89 -9.02
N GLY A 45 11.64 7.73 -10.02
CA GLY A 45 12.23 9.06 -10.17
C GLY A 45 11.31 10.13 -9.59
N GLU A 46 10.83 11.04 -10.44
CA GLU A 46 9.83 12.04 -10.03
C GLU A 46 8.45 11.39 -9.88
N VAL A 47 7.83 11.60 -8.72
CA VAL A 47 6.52 11.05 -8.38
C VAL A 47 5.56 12.20 -8.08
N GLU A 48 4.41 12.21 -8.76
CA GLU A 48 3.33 13.17 -8.51
C GLU A 48 2.33 12.58 -7.52
N ILE A 49 2.08 13.31 -6.44
CA ILE A 49 1.09 12.94 -5.42
C ILE A 49 0.26 14.18 -5.01
N PRO A 50 -0.97 13.99 -4.50
CA PRO A 50 -1.73 15.10 -3.94
C PRO A 50 -0.99 15.75 -2.76
N ALA A 51 -1.10 17.06 -2.63
CA ALA A 51 -0.49 17.79 -1.52
C ALA A 51 -1.13 17.44 -0.17
N LYS A 52 -2.42 17.11 -0.18
CA LYS A 52 -3.16 16.68 1.03
C LYS A 52 -3.01 15.19 1.24
N THR A 53 -1.90 14.78 1.83
CA THR A 53 -1.60 13.39 2.14
C THR A 53 -0.81 13.30 3.44
N TYR A 54 -0.64 12.08 3.97
CA TYR A 54 0.21 11.85 5.14
C TYR A 54 1.67 12.15 4.81
N LEU A 55 2.37 12.74 5.76
CA LEU A 55 3.79 13.07 5.62
C LEU A 55 4.66 11.86 5.29
N SER A 56 4.27 10.67 5.77
CA SER A 56 5.02 9.43 5.51
C SER A 56 5.07 9.07 4.02
N VAL A 57 4.12 9.52 3.20
CA VAL A 57 4.09 9.20 1.77
C VAL A 57 5.24 9.91 1.02
N PRO A 58 5.38 11.24 1.05
CA PRO A 58 6.55 11.88 0.43
C PRO A 58 7.87 11.43 1.06
N GLN A 59 7.90 11.15 2.35
CA GLN A 59 9.10 10.62 3.01
C GLN A 59 9.51 9.27 2.42
N SER A 60 8.56 8.35 2.20
CA SER A 60 8.83 7.04 1.60
C SER A 60 9.40 7.17 0.19
N ILE A 61 8.87 8.09 -0.61
CA ILE A 61 9.36 8.35 -1.97
C ILE A 61 10.83 8.84 -1.92
N ILE A 62 11.10 9.81 -1.07
CA ILE A 62 12.45 10.38 -0.92
C ILE A 62 13.43 9.34 -0.39
N HIS A 63 13.05 8.57 0.63
CA HIS A 63 13.89 7.50 1.19
C HIS A 63 14.21 6.42 0.16
N SER A 64 13.33 6.19 -0.80
CA SER A 64 13.58 5.22 -1.88
C SER A 64 14.52 5.75 -2.97
N GLY A 65 14.86 7.03 -2.94
CA GLY A 65 15.72 7.69 -3.92
C GLY A 65 14.97 8.54 -4.94
N GLY A 66 13.64 8.63 -4.84
CA GLY A 66 12.83 9.44 -5.73
C GLY A 66 12.71 10.91 -5.31
N THR A 67 12.03 11.67 -6.12
CA THR A 67 11.66 13.06 -5.85
C THR A 67 10.16 13.22 -5.91
N VAL A 68 9.63 14.24 -5.23
CA VAL A 68 8.19 14.45 -5.08
C VAL A 68 7.77 15.73 -5.79
N LYS A 69 6.68 15.63 -6.55
CA LYS A 69 5.96 16.78 -7.10
C LYS A 69 4.54 16.76 -6.53
N PHE A 70 4.17 17.81 -5.80
CA PHE A 70 2.82 17.92 -5.25
C PHE A 70 1.85 18.52 -6.27
N THR A 71 0.63 18.00 -6.28
CA THR A 71 -0.47 18.51 -7.10
C THR A 71 -1.63 18.94 -6.21
N ASP A 72 -2.54 19.76 -6.77
CA ASP A 72 -3.75 20.19 -6.08
C ASP A 72 -4.93 19.21 -6.28
N ASP A 73 -4.66 18.00 -6.77
CA ASP A 73 -5.67 16.99 -7.03
C ASP A 73 -6.44 16.64 -5.75
N GLU A 74 -7.75 16.56 -5.87
CA GLU A 74 -8.59 16.03 -4.80
C GLU A 74 -8.66 14.51 -4.93
N TRP A 75 -8.75 13.82 -3.77
CA TRP A 75 -8.84 12.38 -3.74
C TRP A 75 -9.68 11.90 -2.56
N GLU A 76 -10.24 10.71 -2.69
CA GLU A 76 -11.01 10.06 -1.63
C GLU A 76 -10.68 8.57 -1.58
N GLY A 77 -10.18 8.13 -0.45
CA GLY A 77 -9.87 6.73 -0.15
C GLY A 77 -8.62 6.18 -0.82
N ILE A 78 -8.37 6.54 -2.05
CA ILE A 78 -7.26 6.00 -2.85
C ILE A 78 -6.71 7.07 -3.80
N TYR A 79 -5.40 7.06 -4.02
CA TYR A 79 -4.77 7.85 -5.08
C TYR A 79 -3.52 7.17 -5.61
N GLN A 80 -3.15 7.53 -6.83
CA GLN A 80 -1.98 6.98 -7.51
C GLN A 80 -0.73 7.81 -7.26
N LEU A 81 0.40 7.13 -7.11
CA LEU A 81 1.73 7.73 -7.15
C LEU A 81 2.18 7.80 -8.61
N LYS A 82 1.75 8.86 -9.31
CA LYS A 82 1.92 8.97 -10.77
C LYS A 82 3.37 9.22 -11.17
N PRO A 83 3.83 8.65 -12.29
CA PRO A 83 3.10 7.81 -13.26
C PRO A 83 3.16 6.30 -12.98
N TYR A 84 3.61 5.90 -11.80
CA TYR A 84 3.82 4.50 -11.48
C TYR A 84 2.51 3.80 -11.11
N PRO A 85 2.40 2.47 -11.31
CA PRO A 85 1.20 1.71 -10.95
C PRO A 85 1.15 1.40 -9.44
N ILE A 86 1.46 2.38 -8.63
CA ILE A 86 1.45 2.31 -7.16
C ILE A 86 0.29 3.16 -6.66
N TYR A 87 -0.55 2.58 -5.79
CA TYR A 87 -1.72 3.24 -5.24
C TYR A 87 -1.66 3.23 -3.72
N ASP A 88 -1.79 4.42 -3.12
CA ASP A 88 -2.00 4.53 -1.68
C ASP A 88 -3.48 4.29 -1.40
N SER A 89 -3.78 3.12 -0.84
CA SER A 89 -5.12 2.68 -0.46
C SER A 89 -5.27 2.60 1.06
N ALA A 90 -4.51 3.39 1.81
CA ALA A 90 -4.52 3.35 3.28
C ALA A 90 -5.90 3.65 3.88
N LYS A 91 -6.75 4.36 3.16
CA LYS A 91 -8.10 4.74 3.59
C LYS A 91 -9.21 3.98 2.88
N ARG A 92 -8.89 2.91 2.17
CA ARG A 92 -9.88 2.10 1.45
C ARG A 92 -9.58 0.62 1.58
N PHE A 93 -10.60 -0.12 2.00
CA PHE A 93 -10.54 -1.58 2.02
C PHE A 93 -11.93 -2.13 1.70
N THR A 94 -12.11 -2.55 0.46
CA THR A 94 -13.41 -3.00 -0.06
C THR A 94 -13.26 -4.27 -0.89
N SER A 95 -14.32 -5.07 -0.93
CA SER A 95 -14.37 -6.26 -1.77
C SER A 95 -14.19 -5.91 -3.24
N GLY A 96 -13.35 -6.67 -3.93
CA GLY A 96 -13.13 -6.51 -5.36
C GLY A 96 -12.43 -5.22 -5.77
N MET A 97 -11.75 -4.54 -4.86
CA MET A 97 -11.13 -3.24 -5.12
C MET A 97 -9.89 -3.31 -6.03
N TYR A 98 -9.30 -4.48 -6.19
CA TYR A 98 -8.06 -4.62 -6.95
C TYR A 98 -8.28 -4.37 -8.44
N ASN A 99 -7.36 -3.61 -9.03
CA ASN A 99 -7.27 -3.39 -10.48
C ASN A 99 -6.01 -4.06 -11.01
N GLU A 100 -6.15 -4.82 -12.10
CA GLU A 100 -5.05 -5.55 -12.71
C GLU A 100 -3.87 -4.64 -13.07
N GLY A 101 -2.66 -5.11 -12.81
CA GLY A 101 -1.43 -4.38 -13.12
C GLY A 101 -1.05 -3.32 -12.10
N THR A 102 -1.77 -3.22 -10.98
CA THR A 102 -1.50 -2.23 -9.94
C THR A 102 -0.91 -2.85 -8.67
N HIS A 103 -0.22 -2.02 -7.89
CA HIS A 103 0.29 -2.37 -6.56
C HIS A 103 -0.42 -1.48 -5.56
N MET A 104 -1.39 -2.04 -4.85
CA MET A 104 -2.19 -1.31 -3.86
C MET A 104 -1.62 -1.49 -2.47
N CYS A 105 -1.34 -0.39 -1.80
CA CYS A 105 -0.77 -0.37 -0.45
C CYS A 105 -1.87 -0.14 0.57
N LEU A 106 -2.05 -1.09 1.49
CA LEU A 106 -3.11 -1.10 2.49
C LEU A 106 -2.56 -0.84 3.89
N SER A 107 -3.39 -0.31 4.76
CA SER A 107 -3.08 -0.11 6.18
C SER A 107 -4.12 -0.80 7.06
N PHE A 108 -3.63 -1.48 8.11
CA PHE A 108 -4.45 -2.12 9.15
C PHE A 108 -4.22 -1.47 10.52
N HIS A 109 -3.81 -0.22 10.53
CA HIS A 109 -3.69 0.57 11.76
C HIS A 109 -5.04 0.68 12.47
N THR A 110 -5.03 0.91 13.80
CA THR A 110 -6.25 0.98 14.63
C THR A 110 -7.31 1.97 14.14
N LYS A 111 -6.93 2.98 13.37
CA LYS A 111 -7.82 4.00 12.81
C LYS A 111 -8.33 3.67 11.40
N LYS A 112 -8.05 2.47 10.88
CA LYS A 112 -8.41 2.07 9.51
C LYS A 112 -9.63 1.15 9.47
N HIS A 113 -10.08 0.80 8.26
CA HIS A 113 -11.30 0.00 8.04
C HIS A 113 -11.22 -1.41 8.64
N LEU A 114 -10.03 -2.02 8.64
CA LEU A 114 -9.76 -3.28 9.33
C LEU A 114 -8.68 -3.04 10.39
N PRO A 115 -9.09 -2.62 11.61
CA PRO A 115 -8.16 -2.20 12.63
C PRO A 115 -7.57 -3.38 13.40
N ILE A 116 -6.48 -3.93 12.91
CA ILE A 116 -5.76 -5.04 13.57
C ILE A 116 -4.79 -4.51 14.65
N GLY A 117 -4.56 -3.20 14.67
CA GLY A 117 -3.64 -2.54 15.57
C GLY A 117 -2.43 -2.00 14.84
N LYS A 118 -1.73 -2.84 14.11
CA LYS A 118 -0.57 -2.47 13.31
C LYS A 118 -0.43 -3.42 12.12
N GLY A 119 0.02 -2.91 10.99
CA GLY A 119 0.25 -3.73 9.81
C GLY A 119 -0.11 -3.02 8.52
N GLY A 120 0.32 -3.60 7.42
CA GLY A 120 0.01 -3.17 6.07
C GLY A 120 0.10 -4.34 5.10
N MET A 121 -0.21 -4.07 3.85
CA MET A 121 -0.16 -5.09 2.79
C MET A 121 0.03 -4.43 1.42
N ILE A 122 0.68 -5.16 0.57
CA ILE A 122 0.82 -4.80 -0.85
C ILE A 122 -0.01 -5.77 -1.67
#